data_228cab360b20ca70b8e14f7703ecbc53
#
_entry.id   228cab360b20ca70b8e14f7703ecbc53
#
_cell.length_a   1.000
_cell.length_b   1.000
_cell.length_c   1.000
_cell.angle_alpha   90.00
_cell.angle_beta   90.00
_cell.angle_gamma   90.00
#
_symmetry.space_group_name_H-M   'P 1'
#
loop_
_entity.id
_entity.type
_entity.pdbx_description
1 polymer ?
#
loop_
_entity_poly.entity_id
_entity_poly.type
_entity_poly.pdbx_seq_one_letter_code
_entity_poly.pdbx_strand_id
1 'polypeptide(L)'
;MKSTGTTLAFLQCSKCGGQFSKKEIYNLSSCCSLPLFPRYDVEKGKAYFKKNSLINRPPTMWRYKEMMPVNYEENITTLGEGFTPLEPAGSLGKMLGFKNLYLKNESINPTGSFKDRGMSAAISKAREFGLNKI
;
A
#
# COMPACT_ATOMS: atom_id res chain seq x y z
N MET A 1 -3.19 -4.43 -21.83
CA MET A 1 -2.99 -3.99 -20.43
C MET A 1 -3.18 -5.16 -19.48
N LYS A 2 -2.17 -5.47 -18.65
CA LYS A 2 -2.24 -6.57 -17.69
C LYS A 2 -2.82 -6.05 -16.37
N SER A 3 -3.94 -6.65 -15.93
CA SER A 3 -4.58 -6.26 -14.67
C SER A 3 -3.73 -6.64 -13.46
N THR A 4 -3.66 -5.76 -12.45
CA THR A 4 -3.09 -6.08 -11.13
C THR A 4 -4.00 -7.01 -10.33
N GLY A 5 -5.29 -7.08 -10.67
CA GLY A 5 -6.31 -7.77 -9.89
C GLY A 5 -6.73 -6.99 -8.63
N THR A 6 -6.51 -5.67 -8.59
CA THR A 6 -6.86 -4.86 -7.40
C THR A 6 -8.27 -5.11 -6.90
N THR A 7 -8.39 -5.25 -5.61
CA THR A 7 -9.66 -5.42 -4.90
C THR A 7 -10.19 -4.11 -4.31
N LEU A 8 -9.58 -2.96 -4.66
CA LEU A 8 -10.09 -1.65 -4.29
C LEU A 8 -11.54 -1.50 -4.75
N ALA A 9 -12.47 -1.35 -3.80
CA ALA A 9 -13.90 -1.25 -4.06
C ALA A 9 -14.33 0.22 -4.25
N PHE A 10 -14.09 1.06 -3.25
CA PHE A 10 -14.48 2.48 -3.22
C PHE A 10 -13.57 3.27 -2.26
N LEU A 11 -13.76 4.59 -2.23
CA LEU A 11 -13.17 5.47 -1.21
C LEU A 11 -14.24 5.82 -0.18
N GLN A 12 -13.85 6.02 1.08
CA GLN A 12 -14.78 6.31 2.17
C GLN A 12 -14.33 7.51 2.98
N CYS A 13 -15.25 8.43 3.25
CA CYS A 13 -15.01 9.56 4.14
C CYS A 13 -14.63 9.07 5.55
N SER A 14 -13.53 9.60 6.09
CA SER A 14 -13.00 9.23 7.41
C SER A 14 -13.93 9.59 8.58
N LYS A 15 -14.88 10.51 8.39
CA LYS A 15 -15.81 10.99 9.43
C LYS A 15 -17.18 10.34 9.34
N CYS A 16 -17.88 10.50 8.21
CA CYS A 16 -19.29 10.09 8.10
C CYS A 16 -19.49 8.74 7.41
N GLY A 17 -18.42 8.13 6.87
CA GLY A 17 -18.53 6.87 6.16
C GLY A 17 -19.10 6.96 4.73
N GLY A 18 -19.40 8.17 4.24
CA GLY A 18 -19.90 8.39 2.88
C GLY A 18 -18.95 7.79 1.83
N GLN A 19 -19.52 7.14 0.81
CA GLN A 19 -18.77 6.44 -0.22
C GLN A 19 -18.54 7.32 -1.45
N PHE A 20 -17.38 7.18 -2.06
CA PHE A 20 -16.91 7.92 -3.23
C PHE A 20 -16.35 6.99 -4.28
N SER A 21 -16.43 7.41 -5.54
CA SER A 21 -15.91 6.64 -6.67
C SER A 21 -14.38 6.50 -6.60
N LYS A 22 -13.85 5.29 -6.80
CA LYS A 22 -12.41 5.07 -6.96
C LYS A 22 -11.85 5.53 -8.31
N LYS A 23 -12.72 5.95 -9.24
CA LYS A 23 -12.37 6.36 -10.61
C LYS A 23 -12.15 7.86 -10.75
N GLU A 24 -12.34 8.61 -9.69
CA GLU A 24 -12.24 10.07 -9.68
C GLU A 24 -11.11 10.53 -8.77
N ILE A 25 -10.63 11.75 -9.01
CA ILE A 25 -9.58 12.39 -8.23
C ILE A 25 -10.25 13.27 -7.17
N TYR A 26 -9.87 13.07 -5.92
CA TYR A 26 -10.34 13.85 -4.78
C TYR A 26 -9.15 14.39 -4.00
N ASN A 27 -9.27 15.64 -3.54
CA ASN A 27 -8.40 16.18 -2.51
C ASN A 27 -8.93 15.77 -1.12
N LEU A 28 -10.19 16.09 -0.85
CA LEU A 28 -10.90 15.76 0.38
C LEU A 28 -12.33 15.30 0.04
N SER A 29 -13.02 14.71 1.02
CA SER A 29 -14.43 14.35 0.88
C SER A 29 -15.30 15.59 0.73
N SER A 30 -16.24 15.62 -0.23
CA SER A 30 -17.18 16.74 -0.42
C SER A 30 -18.19 16.87 0.72
N CYS A 31 -18.45 15.80 1.47
CA CYS A 31 -19.43 15.79 2.57
C CYS A 31 -18.88 16.37 3.88
N CYS A 32 -17.59 16.23 4.18
CA CYS A 32 -17.01 16.60 5.47
C CYS A 32 -15.69 17.36 5.37
N SER A 33 -15.16 17.57 4.15
CA SER A 33 -13.82 18.15 3.89
C SER A 33 -12.70 17.43 4.65
N LEU A 34 -12.76 16.10 4.70
CA LEU A 34 -11.80 15.25 5.40
C LEU A 34 -11.21 14.16 4.47
N PRO A 35 -10.09 13.54 4.85
CA PRO A 35 -9.44 12.51 4.06
C PRO A 35 -10.38 11.35 3.70
N LEU A 36 -10.11 10.75 2.54
CA LEU A 36 -10.78 9.56 2.06
C LEU A 36 -9.90 8.34 2.27
N PHE A 37 -10.47 7.27 2.83
CA PHE A 37 -9.81 6.00 3.02
C PHE A 37 -10.16 5.02 1.90
N PRO A 38 -9.18 4.33 1.30
CA PRO A 38 -9.44 3.26 0.35
C PRO A 38 -10.08 2.06 1.07
N ARG A 39 -11.15 1.54 0.51
CA ARG A 39 -11.81 0.33 0.99
C ARG A 39 -11.65 -0.80 -0.02
N TYR A 40 -11.13 -1.91 0.46
CA TYR A 40 -10.84 -3.09 -0.35
C TYR A 40 -11.85 -4.19 -0.05
N ASP A 41 -12.23 -4.92 -1.08
CA ASP A 41 -13.02 -6.15 -0.95
C ASP A 41 -12.12 -7.28 -0.42
N VAL A 42 -12.18 -7.50 0.89
CA VAL A 42 -11.32 -8.47 1.60
C VAL A 42 -11.68 -9.90 1.21
N GLU A 43 -12.96 -10.21 0.99
CA GLU A 43 -13.39 -11.56 0.60
C GLU A 43 -12.83 -11.92 -0.79
N LYS A 44 -12.92 -10.99 -1.72
CA LYS A 44 -12.27 -11.14 -3.03
C LYS A 44 -10.75 -11.24 -2.89
N GLY A 45 -10.16 -10.46 -1.99
CA GLY A 45 -8.73 -10.49 -1.69
C GLY A 45 -8.25 -11.86 -1.20
N LYS A 46 -9.01 -12.55 -0.36
CA LYS A 46 -8.69 -13.89 0.17
C LYS A 46 -8.43 -14.93 -0.93
N ALA A 47 -9.05 -14.79 -2.09
CA ALA A 47 -8.83 -15.68 -3.22
C ALA A 47 -7.41 -15.57 -3.79
N TYR A 48 -6.80 -14.39 -3.72
CA TYR A 48 -5.46 -14.09 -4.26
C TYR A 48 -4.34 -14.29 -3.22
N PHE A 49 -4.62 -14.07 -1.94
CA PHE A 49 -3.62 -14.12 -0.85
C PHE A 49 -3.49 -15.53 -0.26
N LYS A 50 -3.01 -16.46 -1.07
CA LYS A 50 -2.53 -17.74 -0.56
C LYS A 50 -1.02 -17.62 -0.32
N LYS A 51 -0.53 -18.12 0.82
CA LYS A 51 0.88 -18.05 1.20
C LYS A 51 1.81 -18.48 0.05
N ASN A 52 1.47 -19.57 -0.63
CA ASN A 52 2.25 -20.09 -1.76
C ASN A 52 2.25 -19.16 -2.98
N SER A 53 1.19 -18.35 -3.19
CA SER A 53 1.13 -17.42 -4.33
C SER A 53 2.12 -16.25 -4.21
N LEU A 54 2.66 -16.00 -3.02
CA LEU A 54 3.60 -14.91 -2.76
C LEU A 54 5.07 -15.32 -2.92
N ILE A 55 5.38 -16.62 -2.95
CA ILE A 55 6.77 -17.13 -2.91
C ILE A 55 7.59 -16.60 -4.09
N ASN A 56 7.04 -16.65 -5.31
CA ASN A 56 7.74 -16.27 -6.53
C ASN A 56 7.51 -14.81 -6.95
N ARG A 57 6.91 -13.97 -6.09
CA ARG A 57 6.71 -12.57 -6.41
C ARG A 57 7.93 -11.74 -6.04
N PRO A 58 8.23 -10.66 -6.81
CA PRO A 58 9.34 -9.75 -6.49
C PRO A 58 9.29 -9.27 -5.03
N PRO A 59 10.45 -9.11 -4.37
CA PRO A 59 10.53 -8.69 -2.98
C PRO A 59 10.36 -7.16 -2.84
N THR A 60 9.20 -6.64 -3.24
CA THR A 60 8.79 -5.24 -3.13
C THR A 60 7.40 -5.14 -2.50
N MET A 61 6.93 -3.94 -2.19
CA MET A 61 5.56 -3.78 -1.71
C MET A 61 4.52 -4.21 -2.74
N TRP A 62 4.85 -4.15 -4.04
CA TRP A 62 3.95 -4.52 -5.14
C TRP A 62 3.70 -6.03 -5.26
N ARG A 63 4.38 -6.84 -4.46
CA ARG A 63 4.01 -8.26 -4.30
C ARG A 63 2.57 -8.46 -3.80
N TYR A 64 1.99 -7.41 -3.23
CA TYR A 64 0.61 -7.36 -2.74
C TYR A 64 -0.29 -6.49 -3.62
N LYS A 65 -0.03 -6.44 -4.93
CA LYS A 65 -0.68 -5.55 -5.91
C LYS A 65 -2.21 -5.60 -5.90
N GLU A 66 -2.80 -6.73 -5.50
CA GLU A 66 -4.24 -6.89 -5.38
C GLU A 66 -4.84 -6.02 -4.26
N MET A 67 -4.02 -5.65 -3.27
CA MET A 67 -4.40 -4.73 -2.19
C MET A 67 -3.83 -3.32 -2.39
N MET A 68 -3.39 -3.00 -3.61
CA MET A 68 -2.92 -1.69 -4.00
C MET A 68 -3.93 -0.97 -4.89
N PRO A 69 -3.91 0.39 -4.97
CA PRO A 69 -4.98 1.14 -5.63
C PRO A 69 -4.91 1.17 -7.17
N VAL A 70 -3.94 0.51 -7.80
CA VAL A 70 -3.65 0.58 -9.23
C VAL A 70 -4.29 -0.59 -9.97
N ASN A 71 -4.96 -0.35 -11.10
CA ASN A 71 -5.67 -1.39 -11.86
C ASN A 71 -4.78 -2.13 -12.88
N TYR A 72 -3.73 -1.48 -13.40
CA TYR A 72 -2.89 -2.04 -14.46
C TYR A 72 -1.42 -2.00 -14.11
N GLU A 73 -0.71 -3.11 -14.39
CA GLU A 73 0.70 -3.28 -14.02
C GLU A 73 1.63 -2.24 -14.68
N GLU A 74 1.33 -1.81 -15.90
CA GLU A 74 2.10 -0.81 -16.63
C GLU A 74 2.09 0.60 -16.00
N ASN A 75 1.16 0.86 -15.09
CA ASN A 75 1.11 2.12 -14.35
C ASN A 75 1.94 2.09 -13.07
N ILE A 76 2.43 0.91 -12.66
CA ILE A 76 3.25 0.79 -11.46
C ILE A 76 4.58 1.53 -11.65
N THR A 77 4.84 2.48 -10.75
CA THR A 77 6.11 3.20 -10.63
C THR A 77 6.72 2.84 -9.28
N THR A 78 7.91 2.25 -9.29
CA THR A 78 8.55 1.72 -8.09
C THR A 78 10.06 1.92 -8.14
N LEU A 79 10.67 2.16 -7.00
CA LEU A 79 12.11 2.15 -6.77
C LEU A 79 12.58 0.83 -6.12
N GLY A 80 11.67 -0.14 -5.96
CA GLY A 80 11.93 -1.39 -5.27
C GLY A 80 11.64 -1.35 -3.77
N GLU A 81 10.91 -0.35 -3.29
CA GLU A 81 10.54 -0.15 -1.90
C GLU A 81 9.74 -1.33 -1.32
N GLY A 82 9.90 -1.55 -0.05
CA GLY A 82 9.26 -2.63 0.69
C GLY A 82 10.19 -3.83 0.91
N PHE A 83 9.63 -4.92 1.46
CA PHE A 83 10.36 -6.11 1.86
C PHE A 83 11.54 -5.81 2.82
N THR A 84 11.41 -4.75 3.59
CA THR A 84 12.40 -4.29 4.55
C THR A 84 12.65 -5.33 5.63
N PRO A 85 13.86 -5.42 6.20
CA PRO A 85 14.20 -6.44 7.18
C PRO A 85 13.40 -6.30 8.47
N LEU A 86 13.18 -7.45 9.11
CA LEU A 86 12.65 -7.56 10.47
C LEU A 86 13.79 -8.04 11.37
N GLU A 87 14.38 -7.11 12.12
CA GLU A 87 15.60 -7.31 12.88
C GLU A 87 15.29 -7.60 14.36
N PRO A 88 15.91 -8.63 14.98
CA PRO A 88 15.72 -8.88 16.41
C PRO A 88 16.39 -7.78 17.24
N ALA A 89 15.65 -7.21 18.20
CA ALA A 89 16.12 -6.15 19.09
C ALA A 89 16.39 -6.71 20.51
N GLY A 90 17.26 -7.72 20.62
CA GLY A 90 17.46 -8.48 21.84
C GLY A 90 17.92 -7.65 23.04
N SER A 91 18.85 -6.71 22.87
CA SER A 91 19.32 -5.84 23.96
C SER A 91 18.22 -4.90 24.46
N LEU A 92 17.52 -4.25 23.54
CA LEU A 92 16.37 -3.38 23.87
C LEU A 92 15.24 -4.19 24.49
N GLY A 93 14.97 -5.39 23.97
CA GLY A 93 13.99 -6.30 24.52
C GLY A 93 14.27 -6.67 25.97
N LYS A 94 15.51 -7.03 26.29
CA LYS A 94 15.93 -7.33 27.68
C LYS A 94 15.71 -6.13 28.61
N MET A 95 16.10 -4.94 28.18
CA MET A 95 15.95 -3.71 28.95
C MET A 95 14.48 -3.35 29.22
N LEU A 96 13.57 -3.64 28.28
CA LEU A 96 12.15 -3.36 28.36
C LEU A 96 11.30 -4.54 28.88
N GLY A 97 11.91 -5.70 29.19
CA GLY A 97 11.21 -6.89 29.66
C GLY A 97 10.49 -7.70 28.57
N PHE A 98 10.81 -7.50 27.29
CA PHE A 98 10.25 -8.26 26.17
C PHE A 98 11.18 -9.39 25.72
N LYS A 99 10.67 -10.62 25.64
CA LYS A 99 11.44 -11.78 25.16
C LYS A 99 11.66 -11.75 23.64
N ASN A 100 10.66 -11.29 22.89
CA ASN A 100 10.63 -11.33 21.42
C ASN A 100 10.29 -9.93 20.88
N LEU A 101 11.24 -9.00 20.97
CA LEU A 101 11.13 -7.68 20.35
C LEU A 101 11.84 -7.67 19.00
N TYR A 102 11.16 -7.18 17.97
CA TYR A 102 11.70 -7.00 16.62
C TYR A 102 11.47 -5.58 16.14
N LEU A 103 12.41 -5.08 15.34
CA LEU A 103 12.31 -3.79 14.67
C LEU A 103 12.09 -4.03 13.17
N LYS A 104 11.05 -3.42 12.63
CA LYS A 104 10.84 -3.33 11.18
C LYS A 104 11.63 -2.15 10.66
N ASN A 105 12.76 -2.43 10.00
CA ASN A 105 13.72 -1.40 9.60
C ASN A 105 13.29 -0.75 8.26
N GLU A 106 12.48 0.29 8.32
CA GLU A 106 12.02 1.03 7.14
C GLU A 106 13.07 2.02 6.57
N SER A 107 14.20 2.24 7.27
CA SER A 107 15.27 3.10 6.77
C SER A 107 16.05 2.48 5.59
N ILE A 108 15.84 1.21 5.31
CA ILE A 108 16.44 0.51 4.18
C ILE A 108 15.71 0.77 2.85
N ASN A 109 14.52 1.39 2.89
CA ASN A 109 13.87 1.82 1.65
C ASN A 109 14.76 2.77 0.82
N PRO A 110 14.59 2.84 -0.51
CA PRO A 110 15.47 3.59 -1.41
C PRO A 110 15.77 5.04 -1.03
N THR A 111 14.81 5.75 -0.41
CA THR A 111 15.02 7.13 0.08
C THR A 111 15.31 7.21 1.58
N GLY A 112 15.54 6.06 2.24
CA GLY A 112 15.76 6.01 3.68
C GLY A 112 14.48 6.20 4.51
N SER A 113 13.30 6.08 3.91
CA SER A 113 12.03 6.40 4.58
C SER A 113 10.90 5.44 4.21
N PHE A 114 10.01 5.17 5.18
CA PHE A 114 8.74 4.45 4.94
C PHE A 114 7.80 5.20 3.98
N LYS A 115 8.03 6.49 3.74
CA LYS A 115 7.22 7.33 2.83
C LYS A 115 7.29 6.85 1.38
N ASP A 116 8.35 6.14 0.99
CA ASP A 116 8.50 5.53 -0.32
C ASP A 116 7.27 4.69 -0.70
N ARG A 117 6.73 3.94 0.24
CA ARG A 117 5.54 3.10 0.03
C ARG A 117 4.31 3.91 -0.40
N GLY A 118 4.05 5.01 0.31
CA GLY A 118 2.94 5.89 -0.01
C GLY A 118 3.15 6.63 -1.33
N MET A 119 4.36 7.11 -1.57
CA MET A 119 4.72 7.83 -2.80
C MET A 119 4.64 6.92 -4.02
N SER A 120 5.16 5.70 -3.95
CA SER A 120 5.05 4.73 -5.04
C SER A 120 3.59 4.46 -5.42
N ALA A 121 2.72 4.23 -4.42
CA ALA A 121 1.29 4.03 -4.67
C ALA A 121 0.61 5.28 -5.25
N ALA A 122 0.91 6.47 -4.73
CA ALA A 122 0.33 7.73 -5.19
C ALA A 122 0.76 8.07 -6.61
N ILE A 123 2.06 7.98 -6.93
CA ILE A 123 2.59 8.25 -8.27
C ILE A 123 2.04 7.24 -9.29
N SER A 124 1.99 5.96 -8.93
CA SER A 124 1.41 4.93 -9.79
C SER A 124 -0.07 5.20 -10.08
N LYS A 125 -0.83 5.64 -9.09
CA LYS A 125 -2.25 5.98 -9.27
C LYS A 125 -2.44 7.27 -10.08
N ALA A 126 -1.60 8.28 -9.86
CA ALA A 126 -1.61 9.51 -10.64
C ALA A 126 -1.30 9.24 -12.13
N ARG A 127 -0.31 8.38 -12.40
CA ARG A 127 -0.02 7.92 -13.77
C ARG A 127 -1.22 7.21 -14.41
N GLU A 128 -1.94 6.37 -13.65
CA GLU A 128 -3.16 5.70 -14.13
C GLU A 128 -4.26 6.70 -14.49
N PHE A 129 -4.33 7.83 -13.79
CA PHE A 129 -5.23 8.94 -14.11
C PHE A 129 -4.72 9.85 -15.23
N GLY A 130 -3.56 9.56 -15.85
CA GLY A 130 -2.98 10.36 -16.94
C GLY A 130 -2.34 11.66 -16.49
N LEU A 131 -2.02 11.81 -15.20
CA LEU A 131 -1.34 13.00 -14.70
C LEU A 131 0.16 12.95 -15.04
N ASN A 132 0.68 14.01 -15.67
CA ASN A 132 2.06 14.11 -16.13
C ASN A 132 2.96 14.91 -15.16
N LYS A 133 2.36 15.63 -14.22
CA LYS A 133 3.05 16.46 -13.22
C LYS A 133 2.41 16.21 -11.85
N ILE A 134 3.25 16.00 -10.86
CA ILE A 134 2.88 15.78 -9.47
C ILE A 134 3.70 16.72 -8.60
#